data_0682b975d41086c51d44a58538a44289
#
_entry.id   0682b975d41086c51d44a58538a44289
#
_cell.length_a   1.000
_cell.length_b   1.000
_cell.length_c   1.000
_cell.angle_alpha   90.00
_cell.angle_beta   90.00
_cell.angle_gamma   90.00
#
_symmetry.space_group_name_H-M   'P 1'
#
loop_
_entity.id
_entity.type
_entity.pdbx_description
1 polymer ?
#
loop_
_entity_poly.entity_id
_entity_poly.type
_entity_poly.pdbx_seq_one_letter_code
_entity_poly.pdbx_strand_id
1 'polypeptide(L)'
;MTRIVVTGAAGFIGSNIIKGLNARGIDDIIAVDDLKQGDKFRNLAALHISDYVDADVFYDAFAGGAYGQIEAVFHEGACSDTMELDGKYMMANNYTLSCHLFQACQKRGARLLYASSAATYGGSSTFREDPAFELPLNVYGYSKLLFDQRMRRECGMDFQRTKAGKTMQVVGFRYFNVYGPQEQHKGRMASVA
;
A
#
# COMPACT_ATOMS: atom_id res chain seq x y z
N MET A 1 9.06 14.15 16.44
CA MET A 1 8.89 12.67 16.42
C MET A 1 8.36 12.30 15.05
N THR A 2 8.88 11.22 14.47
CA THR A 2 8.55 10.77 13.11
C THR A 2 7.35 9.82 13.22
N ARG A 3 6.13 10.32 12.99
CA ARG A 3 4.94 9.46 12.94
C ARG A 3 4.74 8.88 11.56
N ILE A 4 4.57 7.56 11.50
CA ILE A 4 4.39 6.79 10.26
C ILE A 4 3.04 6.08 10.29
N VAL A 5 2.43 5.94 9.12
CA VAL A 5 1.24 5.11 8.92
C VAL A 5 1.62 3.91 8.07
N VAL A 6 1.13 2.73 8.43
CA VAL A 6 1.20 1.52 7.62
C VAL A 6 -0.20 0.97 7.42
N THR A 7 -0.73 1.00 6.20
CA THR A 7 -2.00 0.32 5.87
C THR A 7 -1.76 -1.11 5.41
N GLY A 8 -2.71 -2.00 5.62
CA GLY A 8 -2.47 -3.45 5.48
C GLY A 8 -1.46 -3.96 6.51
N ALA A 9 -1.45 -3.31 7.67
CA ALA A 9 -0.44 -3.46 8.72
C ALA A 9 -0.36 -4.88 9.28
N ALA A 10 -1.49 -5.57 9.41
CA ALA A 10 -1.56 -6.94 9.87
C ALA A 10 -1.29 -7.98 8.76
N GLY A 11 -1.13 -7.53 7.51
CA GLY A 11 -0.73 -8.37 6.39
C GLY A 11 0.75 -8.74 6.45
N PHE A 12 1.16 -9.63 5.53
CA PHE A 12 2.54 -10.10 5.43
C PHE A 12 3.54 -8.95 5.24
N ILE A 13 3.37 -8.14 4.20
CA ILE A 13 4.32 -7.06 3.88
C ILE A 13 4.25 -5.96 4.93
N GLY A 14 3.04 -5.48 5.27
CA GLY A 14 2.85 -4.40 6.23
C GLY A 14 3.47 -4.68 7.60
N SER A 15 3.28 -5.87 8.14
CA SER A 15 3.85 -6.26 9.44
C SER A 15 5.39 -6.36 9.41
N ASN A 16 5.96 -6.83 8.28
CA ASN A 16 7.41 -6.84 8.13
C ASN A 16 8.00 -5.43 7.95
N ILE A 17 7.27 -4.49 7.34
CA ILE A 17 7.66 -3.07 7.31
C ILE A 17 7.69 -2.51 8.74
N ILE A 18 6.63 -2.73 9.55
CA ILE A 18 6.61 -2.30 10.95
C ILE A 18 7.78 -2.89 11.72
N LYS A 19 8.03 -4.19 11.58
CA LYS A 19 9.18 -4.86 12.20
C LYS A 19 10.51 -4.19 11.81
N GLY A 20 10.68 -3.86 10.53
CA GLY A 20 11.86 -3.16 10.04
C GLY A 20 12.00 -1.72 10.56
N LEU A 21 10.89 -1.02 10.79
CA LEU A 21 10.84 0.30 11.42
C LEU A 21 11.20 0.21 12.91
N ASN A 22 10.62 -0.74 13.65
CA ASN A 22 10.95 -0.96 15.06
C ASN A 22 12.44 -1.29 15.25
N ALA A 23 13.04 -2.10 14.37
CA ALA A 23 14.47 -2.39 14.42
C ALA A 23 15.36 -1.14 14.22
N ARG A 24 14.78 -0.03 13.75
CA ARG A 24 15.44 1.28 13.61
C ARG A 24 15.03 2.27 14.70
N GLY A 25 14.32 1.82 15.73
CA GLY A 25 13.83 2.64 16.85
C GLY A 25 12.67 3.56 16.48
N ILE A 26 11.91 3.23 15.43
CA ILE A 26 10.71 3.96 15.02
C ILE A 26 9.49 3.19 15.50
N ASP A 27 8.84 3.68 16.57
CA ASP A 27 7.71 3.04 17.23
C ASP A 27 6.43 3.90 17.18
N ASP A 28 6.51 5.18 16.81
CA ASP A 28 5.32 6.04 16.60
C ASP A 28 4.67 5.69 15.25
N ILE A 29 4.04 4.51 15.22
CA ILE A 29 3.44 3.91 14.03
C ILE A 29 1.95 3.71 14.26
N ILE A 30 1.13 4.25 13.35
CA ILE A 30 -0.30 3.94 13.27
C ILE A 30 -0.46 2.75 12.33
N ALA A 31 -0.88 1.61 12.90
CA ALA A 31 -1.19 0.40 12.15
C ALA A 31 -2.64 0.43 11.67
N VAL A 32 -2.86 0.34 10.37
CA VAL A 32 -4.21 0.37 9.77
C VAL A 32 -4.52 -0.95 9.08
N ASP A 33 -5.57 -1.63 9.51
CA ASP A 33 -6.04 -2.89 8.90
C ASP A 33 -7.52 -3.10 9.25
N ASP A 34 -8.19 -4.09 8.66
CA ASP A 34 -9.59 -4.41 8.97
C ASP A 34 -9.76 -5.61 9.94
N LEU A 35 -8.73 -6.39 10.16
CA LEU A 35 -8.70 -7.61 10.98
C LEU A 35 -9.89 -8.57 10.78
N LYS A 36 -10.58 -8.51 9.61
CA LYS A 36 -11.67 -9.45 9.29
C LYS A 36 -11.24 -10.91 9.39
N GLN A 37 -10.00 -11.19 9.03
CA GLN A 37 -9.35 -12.46 9.34
C GLN A 37 -8.65 -12.33 10.70
N GLY A 38 -9.33 -12.73 11.77
CA GLY A 38 -8.88 -12.51 13.14
C GLY A 38 -7.45 -12.96 13.43
N ASP A 39 -7.01 -14.09 12.86
CA ASP A 39 -5.64 -14.61 13.06
C ASP A 39 -4.52 -13.67 12.60
N LYS A 40 -4.81 -12.65 11.77
CA LYS A 40 -3.84 -11.64 11.36
C LYS A 40 -3.26 -10.83 12.53
N PHE A 41 -3.96 -10.76 13.68
CA PHE A 41 -3.43 -10.08 14.85
C PHE A 41 -2.06 -10.62 15.28
N ARG A 42 -1.79 -11.90 15.02
CA ARG A 42 -0.51 -12.55 15.36
C ARG A 42 0.69 -11.86 14.70
N ASN A 43 0.47 -11.24 13.55
CA ASN A 43 1.51 -10.50 12.84
C ASN A 43 1.85 -9.16 13.51
N LEU A 44 0.93 -8.63 14.32
CA LEU A 44 1.13 -7.37 15.06
C LEU A 44 1.53 -7.59 16.52
N ALA A 45 1.22 -8.75 17.11
CA ALA A 45 1.30 -8.99 18.55
C ALA A 45 2.69 -8.75 19.17
N ALA A 46 3.76 -8.93 18.41
CA ALA A 46 5.14 -8.71 18.86
C ALA A 46 5.76 -7.40 18.35
N LEU A 47 4.96 -6.52 17.74
CA LEU A 47 5.43 -5.26 17.15
C LEU A 47 5.08 -4.07 18.06
N HIS A 48 5.93 -3.04 18.03
CA HIS A 48 5.68 -1.78 18.72
C HIS A 48 4.94 -0.84 17.77
N ILE A 49 3.71 -0.50 18.14
CA ILE A 49 2.86 0.47 17.43
C ILE A 49 2.29 1.47 18.43
N SER A 50 2.08 2.70 18.01
CA SER A 50 1.45 3.73 18.86
C SER A 50 -0.08 3.64 18.87
N ASP A 51 -0.68 3.14 17.78
CA ASP A 51 -2.13 2.98 17.67
C ASP A 51 -2.50 1.96 16.60
N TYR A 52 -3.68 1.35 16.75
CA TYR A 52 -4.37 0.57 15.73
C TYR A 52 -5.65 1.28 15.31
N VAL A 53 -5.84 1.44 14.01
CA VAL A 53 -7.02 2.09 13.45
C VAL A 53 -7.66 1.18 12.40
N ASP A 54 -8.97 0.99 12.51
CA ASP A 54 -9.73 0.25 11.51
C ASP A 54 -9.71 0.97 10.15
N ALA A 55 -9.54 0.19 9.09
CA ALA A 55 -9.42 0.72 7.73
C ALA A 55 -10.66 1.54 7.31
N ASP A 56 -11.87 1.11 7.73
CA ASP A 56 -13.12 1.80 7.36
C ASP A 56 -13.20 3.22 7.94
N VAL A 57 -12.49 3.50 9.04
CA VAL A 57 -12.47 4.81 9.72
C VAL A 57 -11.27 5.66 9.30
N PHE A 58 -10.16 5.01 8.97
CA PHE A 58 -8.87 5.67 8.81
C PHE A 58 -8.86 6.74 7.71
N TYR A 59 -9.35 6.44 6.51
CA TYR A 59 -9.13 7.28 5.34
C TYR A 59 -9.74 8.68 5.48
N ASP A 60 -10.98 8.76 5.95
CA ASP A 60 -11.67 10.04 6.16
C ASP A 60 -11.06 10.83 7.33
N ALA A 61 -10.74 10.15 8.43
CA ALA A 61 -10.10 10.75 9.59
C ALA A 61 -8.72 11.31 9.26
N PHE A 62 -7.92 10.58 8.47
CA PHE A 62 -6.61 11.07 7.99
C PHE A 62 -6.75 12.28 7.06
N ALA A 63 -7.66 12.25 6.12
CA ALA A 63 -7.94 13.38 5.23
C ALA A 63 -8.39 14.63 6.03
N GLY A 64 -9.13 14.43 7.13
CA GLY A 64 -9.53 15.44 8.10
C GLY A 64 -8.39 15.94 9.00
N GLY A 65 -7.30 15.19 9.12
CA GLY A 65 -6.13 15.56 9.93
C GLY A 65 -6.16 15.07 11.38
N ALA A 66 -6.97 14.06 11.69
CA ALA A 66 -7.15 13.53 13.05
C ALA A 66 -5.86 13.03 13.70
N TYR A 67 -4.88 12.59 12.89
CA TYR A 67 -3.65 11.96 13.38
C TYR A 67 -2.44 12.91 13.46
N GLY A 68 -2.66 14.22 13.29
CA GLY A 68 -1.60 15.23 13.36
C GLY A 68 -0.65 15.18 12.14
N GLN A 69 0.63 15.45 12.39
CA GLN A 69 1.66 15.45 11.34
C GLN A 69 2.13 14.01 11.08
N ILE A 70 1.92 13.53 9.86
CA ILE A 70 2.42 12.25 9.38
C ILE A 70 3.58 12.51 8.43
N GLU A 71 4.71 11.84 8.65
CA GLU A 71 5.88 11.96 7.79
C GLU A 71 5.76 11.10 6.54
N ALA A 72 5.33 9.85 6.69
CA ALA A 72 5.19 8.91 5.58
C ALA A 72 4.05 7.94 5.80
N VAL A 73 3.46 7.50 4.69
CA VAL A 73 2.46 6.44 4.63
C VAL A 73 3.01 5.30 3.78
N PHE A 74 3.12 4.10 4.36
CA PHE A 74 3.32 2.85 3.65
C PHE A 74 1.95 2.24 3.35
N HIS A 75 1.58 2.22 2.09
CA HIS A 75 0.26 1.77 1.65
C HIS A 75 0.34 0.37 1.06
N GLU A 76 0.18 -0.63 1.92
CA GLU A 76 0.18 -2.06 1.58
C GLU A 76 -1.26 -2.65 1.58
N GLY A 77 -2.23 -1.91 2.11
CA GLY A 77 -3.63 -2.33 2.17
C GLY A 77 -4.27 -2.40 0.79
N ALA A 78 -4.71 -3.60 0.41
CA ALA A 78 -5.39 -3.86 -0.86
C ALA A 78 -6.08 -5.23 -0.82
N CYS A 79 -7.06 -5.46 -1.71
CA CYS A 79 -7.43 -6.80 -2.08
C CYS A 79 -6.30 -7.39 -2.94
N SER A 80 -5.63 -8.43 -2.45
CA SER A 80 -4.51 -9.09 -3.13
C SER A 80 -4.90 -10.40 -3.82
N ASP A 81 -6.18 -10.79 -3.76
CA ASP A 81 -6.67 -12.00 -4.43
C ASP A 81 -6.72 -11.77 -5.95
N THR A 82 -5.79 -12.41 -6.66
CA THR A 82 -5.71 -12.34 -8.12
C THR A 82 -6.82 -13.11 -8.82
N MET A 83 -7.58 -13.91 -8.08
CA MET A 83 -8.74 -14.70 -8.57
C MET A 83 -10.08 -14.01 -8.30
N GLU A 84 -10.09 -12.85 -7.64
CA GLU A 84 -11.32 -12.08 -7.43
C GLU A 84 -11.89 -11.61 -8.76
N LEU A 85 -13.17 -11.90 -8.98
CA LEU A 85 -13.87 -11.58 -10.22
C LEU A 85 -14.79 -10.34 -10.10
N ASP A 86 -15.10 -9.91 -8.87
CA ASP A 86 -15.86 -8.66 -8.68
C ASP A 86 -14.96 -7.46 -8.96
N GLY A 87 -14.99 -7.01 -10.21
CA GLY A 87 -14.22 -5.86 -10.65
C GLY A 87 -14.59 -4.57 -9.93
N LYS A 88 -15.85 -4.38 -9.53
CA LYS A 88 -16.29 -3.21 -8.77
C LYS A 88 -15.66 -3.18 -7.39
N TYR A 89 -15.70 -4.31 -6.68
CA TYR A 89 -15.05 -4.48 -5.38
C TYR A 89 -13.52 -4.24 -5.50
N MET A 90 -12.89 -4.89 -6.49
CA MET A 90 -11.45 -4.73 -6.72
C MET A 90 -11.05 -3.27 -6.98
N MET A 91 -11.79 -2.58 -7.84
CA MET A 91 -11.49 -1.18 -8.16
C MET A 91 -11.75 -0.24 -6.96
N ALA A 92 -12.78 -0.49 -6.18
CA ALA A 92 -13.06 0.29 -4.97
C ALA A 92 -11.90 0.18 -3.97
N ASN A 93 -11.45 -1.05 -3.67
CA ASN A 93 -10.41 -1.31 -2.67
C ASN A 93 -8.99 -0.95 -3.12
N ASN A 94 -8.65 -1.19 -4.39
CA ASN A 94 -7.27 -1.04 -4.85
C ASN A 94 -6.98 0.29 -5.54
N TYR A 95 -7.96 0.82 -6.28
CA TYR A 95 -7.77 2.07 -7.01
C TYR A 95 -8.39 3.27 -6.29
N THR A 96 -9.68 3.21 -5.96
CA THR A 96 -10.39 4.36 -5.41
C THR A 96 -9.83 4.76 -4.04
N LEU A 97 -9.67 3.80 -3.12
CA LEU A 97 -9.06 4.07 -1.80
C LEU A 97 -7.63 4.59 -1.92
N SER A 98 -6.81 4.02 -2.81
CA SER A 98 -5.44 4.53 -3.06
C SER A 98 -5.44 5.96 -3.57
N CYS A 99 -6.41 6.32 -4.41
CA CYS A 99 -6.57 7.69 -4.90
C CYS A 99 -6.96 8.66 -3.77
N HIS A 100 -7.87 8.27 -2.89
CA HIS A 100 -8.26 9.08 -1.71
C HIS A 100 -7.06 9.27 -0.79
N LEU A 101 -6.31 8.20 -0.52
CA LEU A 101 -5.11 8.25 0.31
C LEU A 101 -4.05 9.18 -0.29
N PHE A 102 -3.78 9.08 -1.58
CA PHE A 102 -2.85 9.98 -2.26
C PHE A 102 -3.24 11.45 -2.10
N GLN A 103 -4.52 11.78 -2.31
CA GLN A 103 -5.02 13.13 -2.14
C GLN A 103 -4.87 13.63 -0.68
N ALA A 104 -5.14 12.76 0.29
CA ALA A 104 -4.94 13.06 1.71
C ALA A 104 -3.45 13.29 2.02
N CYS A 105 -2.55 12.44 1.53
CA CYS A 105 -1.11 12.61 1.66
C CYS A 105 -0.64 13.95 1.06
N GLN A 106 -1.13 14.28 -0.14
CA GLN A 106 -0.82 15.57 -0.80
C GLN A 106 -1.29 16.77 0.02
N LYS A 107 -2.50 16.71 0.57
CA LYS A 107 -3.07 17.76 1.43
C LYS A 107 -2.29 17.91 2.74
N ARG A 108 -1.85 16.78 3.32
CA ARG A 108 -1.17 16.73 4.62
C ARG A 108 0.35 16.87 4.53
N GLY A 109 0.94 16.81 3.34
CA GLY A 109 2.38 16.88 3.13
C GLY A 109 3.12 15.59 3.52
N ALA A 110 2.42 14.45 3.59
CA ALA A 110 3.01 13.16 3.89
C ALA A 110 3.59 12.50 2.64
N ARG A 111 4.73 11.81 2.77
CA ARG A 111 5.28 10.96 1.69
C ARG A 111 4.40 9.73 1.51
N LEU A 112 4.31 9.21 0.27
CA LEU A 112 3.56 7.99 -0.03
C LEU A 112 4.46 6.94 -0.66
N LEU A 113 4.57 5.79 0.01
CA LEU A 113 5.17 4.58 -0.51
C LEU A 113 4.06 3.55 -0.69
N TYR A 114 3.88 2.97 -1.88
CA TYR A 114 2.72 2.11 -2.12
C TYR A 114 3.06 0.81 -2.83
N ALA A 115 2.28 -0.21 -2.55
CA ALA A 115 2.34 -1.50 -3.20
C ALA A 115 1.70 -1.44 -4.59
N SER A 116 2.52 -1.38 -5.64
CA SER A 116 2.16 -1.83 -6.98
C SER A 116 2.46 -3.34 -7.10
N SER A 117 2.42 -3.90 -8.30
CA SER A 117 2.58 -5.34 -8.49
C SER A 117 3.23 -5.66 -9.82
N ALA A 118 3.99 -6.75 -9.89
CA ALA A 118 4.44 -7.34 -11.14
C ALA A 118 3.27 -7.80 -12.04
N ALA A 119 2.06 -7.99 -11.49
CA ALA A 119 0.85 -8.26 -12.26
C ALA A 119 0.51 -7.14 -13.27
N THR A 120 1.09 -5.94 -13.13
CA THR A 120 0.99 -4.86 -14.10
C THR A 120 1.65 -5.21 -15.44
N TYR A 121 2.69 -6.04 -15.42
CA TYR A 121 3.36 -6.53 -16.63
C TYR A 121 2.56 -7.63 -17.34
N GLY A 122 1.85 -8.44 -16.56
CA GLY A 122 0.94 -9.47 -17.05
C GLY A 122 1.54 -10.37 -18.13
N GLY A 123 1.10 -10.19 -19.37
CA GLY A 123 1.54 -10.97 -20.51
C GLY A 123 2.88 -10.53 -21.13
N SER A 124 3.55 -9.51 -20.60
CA SER A 124 4.86 -9.08 -21.12
C SER A 124 5.95 -10.08 -20.75
N SER A 125 6.89 -10.28 -21.68
CA SER A 125 8.14 -11.02 -21.42
C SER A 125 9.27 -10.14 -20.86
N THR A 126 9.03 -8.83 -20.77
CA THR A 126 10.03 -7.85 -20.31
C THR A 126 9.49 -7.13 -19.07
N PHE A 127 10.26 -7.16 -17.99
CA PHE A 127 9.91 -6.56 -16.71
C PHE A 127 10.74 -5.29 -16.49
N ARG A 128 10.23 -4.18 -17.01
CA ARG A 128 10.87 -2.86 -16.93
C ARG A 128 9.80 -1.80 -16.68
N GLU A 129 10.13 -0.77 -15.91
CA GLU A 129 9.22 0.32 -15.53
C GLU A 129 8.96 1.28 -16.71
N ASP A 130 8.49 0.73 -17.81
CA ASP A 130 8.17 1.43 -19.05
C ASP A 130 6.73 1.04 -19.46
N PRO A 131 5.86 2.00 -19.78
CA PRO A 131 4.48 1.74 -20.22
C PRO A 131 4.34 0.75 -21.38
N ALA A 132 5.36 0.63 -22.23
CA ALA A 132 5.37 -0.30 -23.36
C ALA A 132 5.29 -1.79 -22.94
N PHE A 133 5.65 -2.10 -21.69
CA PHE A 133 5.66 -3.46 -21.14
C PHE A 133 4.52 -3.75 -20.18
N GLU A 134 3.55 -2.84 -20.06
CA GLU A 134 2.41 -2.96 -19.14
C GLU A 134 1.23 -3.61 -19.87
N LEU A 135 0.90 -4.88 -19.49
CA LEU A 135 -0.16 -5.67 -20.12
C LEU A 135 -0.87 -6.57 -19.09
N PRO A 136 -1.61 -6.00 -18.13
CA PRO A 136 -2.25 -6.78 -17.06
C PRO A 136 -3.26 -7.79 -17.62
N LEU A 137 -3.29 -8.99 -17.04
CA LEU A 137 -4.15 -10.10 -17.48
C LEU A 137 -5.43 -10.26 -16.63
N ASN A 138 -5.57 -9.54 -15.53
CA ASN A 138 -6.73 -9.61 -14.65
C ASN A 138 -7.05 -8.23 -14.03
N VAL A 139 -8.22 -8.13 -13.40
CA VAL A 139 -8.67 -6.89 -12.77
C VAL A 139 -7.78 -6.42 -11.61
N TYR A 140 -7.13 -7.36 -10.90
CA TYR A 140 -6.14 -7.02 -9.88
C TYR A 140 -4.95 -6.25 -10.48
N GLY A 141 -4.30 -6.84 -11.49
CA GLY A 141 -3.18 -6.18 -12.20
C GLY A 141 -3.60 -4.84 -12.81
N TYR A 142 -4.81 -4.78 -13.41
CA TYR A 142 -5.36 -3.55 -13.95
C TYR A 142 -5.58 -2.47 -12.87
N SER A 143 -6.10 -2.82 -11.70
CA SER A 143 -6.32 -1.88 -10.60
C SER A 143 -5.01 -1.22 -10.12
N LYS A 144 -3.93 -2.00 -10.03
CA LYS A 144 -2.59 -1.52 -9.68
C LYS A 144 -1.99 -0.66 -10.79
N LEU A 145 -2.09 -1.11 -12.04
CA LEU A 145 -1.62 -0.35 -13.19
C LEU A 145 -2.31 1.02 -13.31
N LEU A 146 -3.63 1.07 -13.12
CA LEU A 146 -4.37 2.33 -13.24
C LEU A 146 -3.92 3.35 -12.17
N PHE A 147 -3.57 2.90 -10.97
CA PHE A 147 -2.99 3.75 -9.95
C PHE A 147 -1.57 4.21 -10.32
N ASP A 148 -0.69 3.32 -10.83
CA ASP A 148 0.64 3.69 -11.36
C ASP A 148 0.52 4.76 -12.45
N GLN A 149 -0.43 4.58 -13.40
CA GLN A 149 -0.69 5.55 -14.46
C GLN A 149 -1.14 6.91 -13.91
N ARG A 150 -1.98 6.91 -12.86
CA ARG A 150 -2.40 8.13 -12.19
C ARG A 150 -1.21 8.83 -11.53
N MET A 151 -0.34 8.10 -10.82
CA MET A 151 0.85 8.66 -10.18
C MET A 151 1.80 9.28 -11.22
N ARG A 152 2.02 8.64 -12.36
CA ARG A 152 2.80 9.23 -13.46
C ARG A 152 2.20 10.54 -13.99
N ARG A 153 0.86 10.63 -14.09
CA ARG A 153 0.19 11.87 -14.52
C ARG A 153 0.25 13.00 -13.51
N GLU A 154 0.18 12.65 -12.22
CA GLU A 154 0.13 13.65 -11.13
C GLU A 154 1.52 14.13 -10.69
N CYS A 155 2.51 13.22 -10.67
CA CYS A 155 3.84 13.47 -10.10
C CYS A 155 4.96 13.54 -11.16
N GLY A 156 4.68 13.21 -12.42
CA GLY A 156 5.71 13.02 -13.45
C GLY A 156 6.46 11.70 -13.29
N MET A 157 7.44 11.47 -14.14
CA MET A 157 8.21 10.21 -14.15
C MET A 157 9.21 10.10 -13.00
N ASP A 158 9.61 11.21 -12.41
CA ASP A 158 10.51 11.27 -11.25
C ASP A 158 9.80 11.12 -9.90
N PHE A 159 8.46 11.10 -9.90
CA PHE A 159 7.61 10.92 -8.73
C PHE A 159 7.91 11.86 -7.55
N GLN A 160 8.50 13.04 -7.83
CA GLN A 160 8.90 13.99 -6.79
C GLN A 160 8.08 15.27 -6.75
N ARG A 161 7.42 15.66 -7.85
CA ARG A 161 6.61 16.88 -7.91
C ARG A 161 5.18 16.55 -8.29
N THR A 162 4.23 17.09 -7.53
CA THR A 162 2.82 17.07 -7.92
C THR A 162 2.52 18.23 -8.87
N LYS A 163 1.47 18.11 -9.69
CA LYS A 163 0.97 19.20 -10.56
C LYS A 163 0.62 20.47 -9.78
N ALA A 164 0.30 20.35 -8.50
CA ALA A 164 0.06 21.49 -7.61
C ALA A 164 1.35 22.24 -7.19
N GLY A 165 2.50 21.88 -7.75
CA GLY A 165 3.78 22.52 -7.47
C GLY A 165 4.37 22.19 -6.08
N LYS A 166 3.70 21.33 -5.30
CA LYS A 166 4.22 20.88 -4.00
C LYS A 166 5.19 19.72 -4.20
N THR A 167 6.32 19.77 -3.53
CA THR A 167 7.25 18.65 -3.48
C THR A 167 6.67 17.59 -2.56
N MET A 168 6.37 16.41 -3.11
CA MET A 168 5.91 15.25 -2.36
C MET A 168 6.61 14.02 -2.95
N GLN A 169 7.24 13.24 -2.10
CA GLN A 169 7.84 11.97 -2.52
C GLN A 169 6.74 10.91 -2.63
N VAL A 170 6.64 10.31 -3.81
CA VAL A 170 5.78 9.15 -4.07
C VAL A 170 6.65 8.04 -4.65
N VAL A 171 6.56 6.83 -4.09
CA VAL A 171 7.31 5.66 -4.57
C VAL A 171 6.38 4.47 -4.70
N GLY A 172 6.30 3.88 -5.89
CA GLY A 172 5.54 2.65 -6.14
C GLY A 172 6.49 1.45 -6.26
N PHE A 173 6.22 0.38 -5.52
CA PHE A 173 6.98 -0.86 -5.59
C PHE A 173 6.20 -1.91 -6.37
N ARG A 174 6.69 -2.34 -7.52
CA ARG A 174 6.13 -3.46 -8.27
C ARG A 174 6.63 -4.77 -7.69
N TYR A 175 5.98 -5.20 -6.60
CA TYR A 175 6.33 -6.45 -5.95
C TYR A 175 6.13 -7.63 -6.92
N PHE A 176 7.17 -8.44 -7.04
CA PHE A 176 7.11 -9.79 -7.59
C PHE A 176 6.65 -10.77 -6.51
N ASN A 177 6.90 -12.06 -6.70
CA ASN A 177 6.62 -13.03 -5.64
C ASN A 177 7.54 -12.77 -4.45
N VAL A 178 6.96 -12.26 -3.39
CA VAL A 178 7.65 -12.03 -2.12
C VAL A 178 7.34 -13.19 -1.18
N TYR A 179 8.32 -13.62 -0.38
CA TYR A 179 8.20 -14.69 0.60
C TYR A 179 8.90 -14.29 1.90
N GLY A 180 8.50 -14.91 3.01
CA GLY A 180 9.13 -14.64 4.30
C GLY A 180 8.22 -14.95 5.48
N PRO A 181 8.61 -14.56 6.70
CA PRO A 181 7.82 -14.77 7.90
C PRO A 181 6.50 -14.00 7.84
N GLN A 182 5.47 -14.49 8.55
CA GLN A 182 4.15 -13.85 8.69
C GLN A 182 3.21 -14.02 7.47
N GLU A 183 3.45 -15.05 6.63
CA GLU A 183 2.58 -15.42 5.52
C GLU A 183 1.45 -16.40 5.87
N GLN A 184 1.43 -16.97 7.08
CA GLN A 184 0.56 -18.08 7.47
C GLN A 184 -0.94 -17.80 7.28
N HIS A 185 -1.35 -16.54 7.31
CA HIS A 185 -2.75 -16.13 7.08
C HIS A 185 -3.18 -16.17 5.61
N LYS A 186 -2.24 -16.27 4.68
CA LYS A 186 -2.52 -16.26 3.23
C LYS A 186 -3.08 -17.58 2.69
N GLY A 187 -2.99 -18.69 3.45
CA GLY A 187 -3.44 -20.00 2.99
C GLY A 187 -2.84 -20.37 1.63
N ARG A 188 -3.69 -20.66 0.63
CA ARG A 188 -3.26 -21.01 -0.74
C ARG A 188 -2.53 -19.91 -1.50
N MET A 189 -2.57 -18.66 -1.01
CA MET A 189 -1.88 -17.51 -1.61
C MET A 189 -0.50 -17.27 -0.98
N ALA A 190 -0.08 -18.10 -0.02
CA ALA A 190 1.28 -18.07 0.50
C ALA A 190 2.26 -18.51 -0.58
N SER A 191 3.45 -17.90 -0.59
CA SER A 191 4.51 -18.32 -1.52
C SER A 191 4.99 -19.74 -1.18
N VAL A 192 5.29 -20.49 -2.21
CA VAL A 192 5.97 -21.78 -2.09
C VAL A 192 7.46 -21.50 -2.19
N ALA A 193 8.15 -21.47 -1.05
CA ALA A 193 9.60 -21.32 -0.96
C ALA A 193 10.23 -22.59 -0.40
#